data_2ae989e9d113771a057c1e21a781af51
#
_entry.id   2ae989e9d113771a057c1e21a781af51
#
_cell.length_a   1.000
_cell.length_b   1.000
_cell.length_c   1.000
_cell.angle_alpha   90.00
_cell.angle_beta   90.00
_cell.angle_gamma   90.00
#
_symmetry.space_group_name_H-M   'P 1'
#
loop_
_entity.id
_entity.type
_entity.pdbx_description
1 polymer ?
#
loop_
_entity_poly.entity_id
_entity_poly.type
_entity_poly.pdbx_seq_one_letter_code
_entity_poly.pdbx_strand_id
1 'polypeptide(L)'
;MEFEFWGLLHDGVIGAITGEVPGTVSLEVSIRYLRQQFAGTGTGFRIVLVNCSEMTYCEYDSAPVREFDAIVALEPEIGTVDNDASRVTVNCVMGTLTLAYEAASIFLDTGEEVSPNELAAASKTYWNTWANKNR
;
A
#
# COMPACT_ATOMS: atom_id res chain seq x y z
N MET A 1 11.85 3.23 10.36
CA MET A 1 10.61 2.72 9.74
C MET A 1 10.21 3.65 8.61
N GLU A 2 9.97 3.11 7.43
CA GLU A 2 9.60 3.91 6.28
C GLU A 2 8.10 3.84 6.06
N PHE A 3 7.45 5.00 6.02
CA PHE A 3 6.01 5.10 5.89
C PHE A 3 5.58 5.84 4.63
N GLU A 4 6.48 6.67 4.10
CA GLU A 4 6.13 7.67 3.10
C GLU A 4 5.67 7.07 1.78
N PHE A 5 6.15 5.87 1.44
CA PHE A 5 5.75 5.22 0.20
C PHE A 5 4.24 4.93 0.13
N TRP A 6 3.57 4.77 1.29
CA TRP A 6 2.13 4.49 1.30
C TRP A 6 1.32 5.59 0.64
N GLY A 7 1.72 6.85 0.81
CA GLY A 7 1.06 7.98 0.16
C GLY A 7 1.22 7.96 -1.36
N LEU A 8 2.28 7.33 -1.87
CA LEU A 8 2.50 7.18 -3.31
C LEU A 8 1.56 6.14 -3.92
N LEU A 9 0.95 5.30 -3.10
CA LEU A 9 0.06 4.23 -3.53
C LEU A 9 -1.43 4.64 -3.48
N HIS A 10 -1.71 5.93 -3.36
CA HIS A 10 -3.10 6.38 -3.30
C HIS A 10 -3.88 5.95 -4.56
N ASP A 11 -5.15 5.65 -4.37
CA ASP A 11 -6.04 5.02 -5.34
C ASP A 11 -5.76 3.53 -5.58
N GLY A 12 -4.72 2.97 -4.94
CA GLY A 12 -4.47 1.54 -5.00
C GLY A 12 -5.45 0.75 -4.14
N VAL A 13 -5.76 -0.47 -4.56
CA VAL A 13 -6.67 -1.36 -3.84
C VAL A 13 -5.90 -2.56 -3.31
N ILE A 14 -6.05 -2.86 -2.03
CA ILE A 14 -5.42 -4.03 -1.41
C ILE A 14 -6.24 -5.25 -1.82
N GLY A 15 -5.63 -6.12 -2.66
CA GLY A 15 -6.31 -7.29 -3.22
C GLY A 15 -5.90 -8.62 -2.62
N ALA A 16 -4.80 -8.66 -1.85
CA ALA A 16 -4.37 -9.87 -1.16
C ALA A 16 -3.49 -9.52 0.03
N ILE A 17 -3.62 -10.30 1.10
CA ILE A 17 -2.78 -10.18 2.28
C ILE A 17 -2.42 -11.60 2.72
N THR A 18 -1.12 -11.87 2.86
CA THR A 18 -0.63 -13.19 3.31
C THR A 18 0.41 -13.02 4.41
N GLY A 19 0.69 -14.10 5.12
CA GLY A 19 1.63 -14.10 6.22
C GLY A 19 0.92 -14.20 7.57
N GLU A 20 1.57 -13.67 8.60
CA GLU A 20 1.01 -13.73 9.96
C GLU A 20 1.46 -12.54 10.80
N VAL A 21 0.63 -12.18 11.76
CA VAL A 21 0.91 -11.13 12.76
C VAL A 21 0.89 -11.80 14.13
N PRO A 22 2.00 -11.68 14.92
CA PRO A 22 3.26 -11.02 14.59
C PRO A 22 4.07 -11.83 13.58
N GLY A 23 4.80 -11.13 12.71
CA GLY A 23 5.66 -11.78 11.73
C GLY A 23 5.76 -10.99 10.43
N THR A 24 6.08 -11.70 9.35
CA THR A 24 6.18 -11.10 8.02
C THR A 24 4.83 -11.13 7.32
N VAL A 25 4.41 -10.00 6.78
CA VAL A 25 3.14 -9.85 6.07
C VAL A 25 3.41 -9.30 4.67
N SER A 26 2.77 -9.89 3.68
CA SER A 26 2.82 -9.40 2.29
C SER A 26 1.44 -8.90 1.88
N LEU A 27 1.40 -7.71 1.29
CA LEU A 27 0.17 -7.15 0.72
C LEU A 27 0.36 -6.97 -0.77
N GLU A 28 -0.66 -7.31 -1.55
CA GLU A 28 -0.69 -6.99 -2.97
C GLU A 28 -1.61 -5.80 -3.18
N VAL A 29 -1.08 -4.75 -3.82
CA VAL A 29 -1.80 -3.51 -4.08
C VAL A 29 -1.91 -3.33 -5.59
N SER A 30 -3.14 -3.27 -6.08
CA SER A 30 -3.43 -3.03 -7.50
C SER A 30 -3.50 -1.53 -7.73
N ILE A 31 -2.61 -1.01 -8.60
CA ILE A 31 -2.55 0.41 -8.93
C ILE A 31 -1.93 0.56 -10.32
N ARG A 32 -2.76 0.54 -11.34
CA ARG A 32 -2.31 0.45 -12.73
C ARG A 32 -1.51 1.65 -13.20
N TYR A 33 -1.96 2.84 -12.89
CA TYR A 33 -1.31 4.05 -13.43
C TYR A 33 0.15 4.15 -12.98
N LEU A 34 0.44 3.77 -11.73
CA LEU A 34 1.79 3.80 -11.20
C LEU A 34 2.60 2.61 -11.72
N ARG A 35 1.99 1.42 -11.76
CA ARG A 35 2.65 0.21 -12.25
C ARG A 35 3.11 0.36 -13.70
N GLN A 36 2.36 1.07 -14.53
CA GLN A 36 2.70 1.30 -15.94
C GLN A 36 3.93 2.18 -16.14
N GLN A 37 4.40 2.86 -15.10
CA GLN A 37 5.65 3.62 -15.16
C GLN A 37 6.89 2.73 -15.09
N PHE A 38 6.72 1.45 -14.85
CA PHE A 38 7.81 0.46 -14.77
C PHE A 38 7.72 -0.52 -15.93
N ALA A 39 8.85 -1.16 -16.22
CA ALA A 39 8.93 -2.14 -17.31
C ALA A 39 8.09 -3.40 -17.03
N GLY A 40 7.74 -4.11 -18.09
CA GLY A 40 6.99 -5.37 -18.00
C GLY A 40 5.50 -5.15 -17.94
N THR A 41 4.78 -6.26 -17.79
CA THR A 41 3.32 -6.27 -17.68
C THR A 41 2.91 -6.57 -16.25
N GLY A 42 1.98 -5.81 -15.74
CA GLY A 42 1.46 -6.01 -14.39
C GLY A 42 0.46 -4.93 -14.05
N THR A 43 -0.16 -5.07 -12.88
CA THR A 43 -1.20 -4.14 -12.43
C THR A 43 -0.91 -3.53 -11.07
N GLY A 44 0.15 -3.96 -10.39
CA GLY A 44 0.40 -3.47 -9.05
C GLY A 44 1.75 -3.87 -8.47
N PHE A 45 1.78 -3.81 -7.14
CA PHE A 45 2.98 -3.99 -6.35
C PHE A 45 2.72 -4.96 -5.21
N ARG A 46 3.81 -5.57 -4.71
CA ARG A 46 3.78 -6.35 -3.49
C ARG A 46 4.57 -5.60 -2.43
N ILE A 47 3.96 -5.40 -1.28
CA ILE A 47 4.60 -4.75 -0.13
C ILE A 47 4.86 -5.81 0.92
N VAL A 48 6.11 -5.96 1.33
CA VAL A 48 6.50 -6.92 2.36
C VAL A 48 6.84 -6.17 3.64
N LEU A 49 6.11 -6.46 4.71
CA LEU A 49 6.31 -5.85 6.03
C LEU A 49 7.04 -6.84 6.92
N VAL A 50 8.19 -6.41 7.43
CA VAL A 50 9.03 -7.24 8.31
C VAL A 50 8.73 -6.91 9.75
N ASN A 51 8.56 -7.95 10.57
CA ASN A 51 8.21 -7.82 11.99
C ASN A 51 6.95 -6.96 12.18
N CYS A 52 5.92 -7.33 11.45
CA CYS A 52 4.60 -6.68 11.56
C CYS A 52 3.95 -7.12 12.87
N SER A 53 3.65 -6.19 13.74
CA SER A 53 3.04 -6.45 15.04
C SER A 53 1.57 -6.06 15.11
N GLU A 54 1.10 -5.30 14.13
CA GLU A 54 -0.31 -4.92 14.08
C GLU A 54 -0.75 -4.76 12.63
N MET A 55 -1.92 -5.29 12.31
CA MET A 55 -2.66 -5.02 11.09
C MET A 55 -4.14 -5.09 11.42
N THR A 56 -4.79 -3.95 11.45
CA THR A 56 -6.20 -3.82 11.85
C THR A 56 -6.90 -2.89 10.88
N TYR A 57 -8.03 -3.33 10.34
CA TYR A 57 -8.86 -2.51 9.48
C TYR A 57 -10.18 -2.22 10.18
N CYS A 58 -10.59 -0.96 10.20
CA CYS A 58 -11.82 -0.56 10.85
C CYS A 58 -12.62 0.33 9.90
N GLU A 59 -13.75 -0.18 9.40
CA GLU A 59 -14.69 0.65 8.66
C GLU A 59 -15.43 1.57 9.62
N TYR A 60 -15.94 2.68 9.09
CA TYR A 60 -16.68 3.65 9.90
C TYR A 60 -17.89 2.98 10.55
N ASP A 61 -18.05 3.20 11.86
CA ASP A 61 -19.15 2.66 12.67
C ASP A 61 -19.18 1.12 12.77
N SER A 62 -18.04 0.47 12.51
CA SER A 62 -17.92 -0.98 12.57
C SER A 62 -16.82 -1.41 13.53
N ALA A 63 -16.88 -2.68 13.96
CA ALA A 63 -15.85 -3.25 14.81
C ALA A 63 -14.56 -3.50 14.01
N PRO A 64 -13.38 -3.41 14.65
CA PRO A 64 -12.11 -3.69 13.98
C PRO A 64 -12.05 -5.12 13.44
N VAL A 65 -11.39 -5.27 12.29
CA VAL A 65 -11.19 -6.55 11.59
C VAL A 65 -9.69 -6.84 11.51
N ARG A 66 -9.30 -8.05 11.89
CA ARG A 66 -7.89 -8.47 11.89
C ARG A 66 -7.61 -9.64 10.96
N GLU A 67 -8.61 -10.42 10.59
CA GLU A 67 -8.43 -11.53 9.66
C GLU A 67 -8.16 -11.00 8.25
N PHE A 68 -7.09 -11.49 7.63
CA PHE A 68 -6.64 -11.00 6.33
C PHE A 68 -7.71 -11.16 5.24
N ASP A 69 -8.36 -12.33 5.19
CA ASP A 69 -9.39 -12.56 4.18
C ASP A 69 -10.58 -11.63 4.34
N ALA A 70 -10.93 -11.32 5.58
CA ALA A 70 -12.03 -10.39 5.87
C ALA A 70 -11.64 -8.95 5.46
N ILE A 71 -10.40 -8.55 5.70
CA ILE A 71 -9.91 -7.23 5.27
C ILE A 71 -9.95 -7.12 3.76
N VAL A 72 -9.41 -8.12 3.06
CA VAL A 72 -9.36 -8.14 1.59
C VAL A 72 -10.77 -8.12 0.99
N ALA A 73 -11.73 -8.80 1.62
CA ALA A 73 -13.11 -8.80 1.14
C ALA A 73 -13.77 -7.42 1.17
N LEU A 74 -13.27 -6.51 1.99
CA LEU A 74 -13.75 -5.13 2.07
C LEU A 74 -13.11 -4.21 1.03
N GLU A 75 -12.17 -4.72 0.26
CA GLU A 75 -11.49 -4.01 -0.84
C GLU A 75 -10.97 -2.63 -0.44
N PRO A 76 -10.06 -2.54 0.55
CA PRO A 76 -9.56 -1.24 1.01
C PRO A 76 -8.87 -0.47 -0.11
N GLU A 77 -9.33 0.75 -0.37
CA GLU A 77 -8.72 1.64 -1.35
C GLU A 77 -7.93 2.71 -0.62
N ILE A 78 -6.64 2.77 -0.90
CA ILE A 78 -5.70 3.65 -0.21
C ILE A 78 -5.96 5.12 -0.54
N GLY A 79 -6.07 5.94 0.46
CA GLY A 79 -6.16 7.39 0.34
C GLY A 79 -4.94 8.07 0.92
N THR A 80 -5.10 8.80 2.01
CA THR A 80 -4.01 9.51 2.68
C THR A 80 -3.36 8.65 3.75
N VAL A 81 -2.17 9.08 4.21
CA VAL A 81 -1.41 8.33 5.21
C VAL A 81 -0.96 9.28 6.31
N ASP A 82 -1.20 8.86 7.54
CA ASP A 82 -0.68 9.54 8.73
C ASP A 82 0.28 8.58 9.43
N ASN A 83 1.31 9.12 10.05
CA ASN A 83 2.21 8.29 10.84
C ASN A 83 2.56 8.97 12.16
N ASP A 84 2.80 8.15 13.17
CA ASP A 84 3.44 8.57 14.40
C ASP A 84 4.69 7.71 14.61
N ALA A 85 5.31 7.80 15.77
CA ALA A 85 6.58 7.12 16.02
C ALA A 85 6.50 5.59 15.94
N SER A 86 5.33 4.99 16.05
CA SER A 86 5.18 3.54 16.17
C SER A 86 4.16 2.92 15.22
N ARG A 87 3.35 3.71 14.55
CA ARG A 87 2.25 3.22 13.71
C ARG A 87 2.07 4.02 12.45
N VAL A 88 1.61 3.33 11.42
CA VAL A 88 1.15 3.93 10.16
C VAL A 88 -0.37 3.79 10.11
N THR A 89 -1.05 4.88 9.86
CA THR A 89 -2.48 4.90 9.65
C THR A 89 -2.73 5.20 8.18
N VAL A 90 -3.26 4.22 7.46
CA VAL A 90 -3.63 4.37 6.05
C VAL A 90 -5.12 4.66 6.00
N ASN A 91 -5.46 5.90 5.64
CA ASN A 91 -6.86 6.30 5.53
C ASN A 91 -7.38 5.80 4.19
N CYS A 92 -8.33 4.89 4.23
CA CYS A 92 -8.95 4.31 3.05
C CYS A 92 -10.31 4.95 2.81
N VAL A 93 -10.90 4.69 1.64
CA VAL A 93 -12.18 5.32 1.25
C VAL A 93 -13.29 5.01 2.26
N MET A 94 -13.35 3.75 2.74
CA MET A 94 -14.43 3.31 3.63
C MET A 94 -13.99 3.03 5.06
N GLY A 95 -12.73 3.25 5.39
CA GLY A 95 -12.24 2.91 6.72
C GLY A 95 -10.78 3.25 6.90
N THR A 96 -10.17 2.72 7.96
CA THR A 96 -8.79 3.00 8.34
C THR A 96 -8.02 1.71 8.57
N LEU A 97 -6.86 1.59 7.93
CA LEU A 97 -5.95 0.48 8.13
C LEU A 97 -4.81 0.96 9.03
N THR A 98 -4.62 0.29 10.16
CA THR A 98 -3.55 0.60 11.12
C THR A 98 -2.49 -0.49 11.04
N LEU A 99 -1.24 -0.08 10.84
CA LEU A 99 -0.09 -0.97 10.68
C LEU A 99 1.01 -0.61 11.66
N ALA A 100 1.70 -1.63 12.16
CA ALA A 100 2.95 -1.46 12.91
C ALA A 100 3.94 -2.52 12.44
N TYR A 101 5.12 -2.09 11.99
CA TYR A 101 6.16 -2.98 11.47
C TYR A 101 7.53 -2.32 11.62
N GLU A 102 8.61 -3.10 11.47
CA GLU A 102 9.97 -2.56 11.56
C GLU A 102 10.50 -2.04 10.24
N ALA A 103 10.25 -2.79 9.15
CA ALA A 103 10.78 -2.45 7.84
C ALA A 103 9.80 -2.88 6.75
N ALA A 104 9.91 -2.22 5.60
CA ALA A 104 9.09 -2.55 4.44
C ALA A 104 9.95 -2.61 3.18
N SER A 105 9.61 -3.53 2.30
CA SER A 105 10.20 -3.63 0.95
C SER A 105 9.08 -3.62 -0.07
N ILE A 106 9.36 -3.02 -1.22
CA ILE A 106 8.39 -2.86 -2.30
C ILE A 106 8.89 -3.64 -3.51
N PHE A 107 8.02 -4.42 -4.11
CA PHE A 107 8.33 -5.20 -5.31
C PHE A 107 7.28 -4.94 -6.38
N LEU A 108 7.68 -4.99 -7.64
CA LEU A 108 6.71 -5.12 -8.72
C LEU A 108 5.98 -6.46 -8.55
N ASP A 109 4.77 -6.55 -9.06
CA ASP A 109 4.01 -7.81 -9.02
C ASP A 109 4.67 -8.92 -9.84
N THR A 110 5.64 -8.59 -10.68
CA THR A 110 6.49 -9.55 -11.41
C THR A 110 7.74 -9.98 -10.61
N GLY A 111 7.99 -9.37 -9.46
CA GLY A 111 9.01 -9.82 -8.49
C GLY A 111 10.22 -8.93 -8.30
N GLU A 112 10.45 -7.97 -9.18
CA GLU A 112 11.62 -7.07 -9.10
C GLU A 112 11.46 -6.06 -7.96
N GLU A 113 12.50 -5.86 -7.18
CA GLU A 113 12.45 -4.89 -6.08
C GLU A 113 12.48 -3.45 -6.60
N VAL A 114 11.71 -2.58 -5.95
CA VAL A 114 11.61 -1.15 -6.25
C VAL A 114 11.97 -0.39 -4.99
N SER A 115 12.89 0.58 -5.10
CA SER A 115 13.20 1.44 -3.97
C SER A 115 12.10 2.50 -3.79
N PRO A 116 11.94 3.05 -2.58
CA PRO A 116 11.02 4.19 -2.38
C PRO A 116 11.33 5.36 -3.30
N ASN A 117 12.62 5.62 -3.59
CA ASN A 117 13.01 6.70 -4.49
C ASN A 117 12.55 6.43 -5.94
N GLU A 118 12.67 5.19 -6.40
CA GLU A 118 12.17 4.80 -7.73
C GLU A 118 10.66 4.96 -7.82
N LEU A 119 9.96 4.58 -6.77
CA LEU A 119 8.50 4.72 -6.71
C LEU A 119 8.10 6.20 -6.73
N ALA A 120 8.80 7.03 -5.97
CA ALA A 120 8.54 8.48 -5.95
C ALA A 120 8.81 9.11 -7.32
N ALA A 121 9.88 8.72 -8.00
CA ALA A 121 10.20 9.21 -9.34
C ALA A 121 9.13 8.81 -10.36
N ALA A 122 8.64 7.58 -10.29
CA ALA A 122 7.58 7.09 -11.16
C ALA A 122 6.27 7.86 -10.94
N SER A 123 5.92 8.12 -9.70
CA SER A 123 4.74 8.92 -9.35
C SER A 123 4.85 10.33 -9.91
N LYS A 124 5.99 10.96 -9.73
CA LYS A 124 6.23 12.31 -10.24
C LYS A 124 6.11 12.36 -11.77
N THR A 125 6.67 11.38 -12.46
CA THR A 125 6.58 11.29 -13.92
C THR A 125 5.13 11.18 -14.39
N TYR A 126 4.35 10.32 -13.74
CA TYR A 126 2.95 10.15 -14.07
C TYR A 126 2.17 11.46 -13.92
N TRP A 127 2.29 12.11 -12.77
CA TRP A 127 1.51 13.32 -12.48
C TRP A 127 1.94 14.50 -13.34
N ASN A 128 3.22 14.62 -13.68
CA ASN A 128 3.70 15.64 -14.61
C ASN A 128 3.12 15.44 -16.02
N THR A 129 3.08 14.20 -16.48
CA THR A 129 2.49 13.85 -17.78
C THR A 129 0.99 14.14 -17.78
N TRP A 130 0.29 13.77 -16.71
CA TRP A 130 -1.14 14.02 -16.56
C TRP A 130 -1.44 15.52 -16.58
N ALA A 131 -0.68 16.31 -15.83
CA ALA A 131 -0.86 17.77 -15.78
C ALA A 131 -0.66 18.40 -17.15
N ASN A 132 0.35 17.95 -17.92
CA ASN A 132 0.60 18.46 -19.27
C ASN A 132 -0.54 18.11 -20.25
N LYS A 133 -1.13 16.92 -20.10
CA LYS A 133 -2.25 16.50 -20.95
C LYS A 133 -3.54 17.27 -20.67
N ASN A 134 -3.72 17.73 -19.44
CA ASN A 134 -4.98 18.31 -18.96
C ASN A 134 -4.89 19.83 -18.72
N ARG A 135 -3.93 20.45 -19.35
CA ARG A 135 -3.80 21.92 -19.35
C ARG A 135 -4.85 22.59 -20.20
#